data_cea4789533df7037c904a8f11cfdd857
#
_entry.id   cea4789533df7037c904a8f11cfdd857
#
_cell.length_a   1.000
_cell.length_b   1.000
_cell.length_c   1.000
_cell.angle_alpha   90.00
_cell.angle_beta   90.00
_cell.angle_gamma   90.00
#
_symmetry.space_group_name_H-M   'P 1'
#
loop_
_entity.id
_entity.type
_entity.pdbx_description
1 polymer ?
#
loop_
_entity_poly.entity_id
_entity_poly.type
_entity_poly.pdbx_seq_one_letter_code
_entity_poly.pdbx_strand_id
1 'polypeptide(L)'
;MEIGSFLELDLRDTGELFDGSEVCRLNLNRAGIYHCCRLLNVNKVLLPYYECFTVRDFLLGKGLKVDYYHIDKDFMPLDISQGDDTAIVFVNYFGLMSTEHMLSLIEGYKNVIIDNAQSLFAKPINGVYNVYSPRKFVGVPDGCYVVGPDAVRFSDEYDQDLSSETAGFLLQRIEAVSYTHLT
;
A
#
# COMPACT_ATOMS: atom_id res chain seq x y z
N MET A 1 -21.97 -12.54 13.16
CA MET A 1 -21.67 -12.75 11.72
C MET A 1 -20.43 -11.92 11.42
N GLU A 2 -19.31 -12.56 11.14
CA GLU A 2 -18.09 -11.89 10.74
C GLU A 2 -18.20 -11.59 9.23
N ILE A 3 -18.17 -10.34 8.84
CA ILE A 3 -18.26 -9.93 7.45
C ILE A 3 -16.91 -9.36 7.01
N GLY A 4 -16.36 -9.93 6.02
CA GLY A 4 -15.04 -9.61 5.51
C GLY A 4 -13.99 -10.35 6.31
N SER A 5 -12.99 -10.66 5.74
CA SER A 5 -11.73 -11.06 6.26
C SER A 5 -10.94 -11.83 5.20
N PHE A 6 -10.31 -12.72 5.44
CA PHE A 6 -9.18 -13.34 4.88
C PHE A 6 -9.59 -14.30 3.76
N LEU A 7 -8.98 -14.16 2.64
CA LEU A 7 -9.11 -15.06 1.51
C LEU A 7 -8.37 -16.38 1.83
N GLU A 8 -8.78 -17.46 1.20
CA GLU A 8 -8.06 -18.73 1.25
C GLU A 8 -6.65 -18.55 0.67
N LEU A 9 -5.73 -19.40 1.12
CA LEU A 9 -4.39 -19.41 0.56
C LEU A 9 -4.45 -19.85 -0.90
N ASP A 10 -4.00 -18.99 -1.81
CA ASP A 10 -3.87 -19.30 -3.23
C ASP A 10 -2.46 -19.86 -3.50
N LEU A 11 -2.41 -21.14 -3.87
CA LEU A 11 -1.16 -21.83 -4.17
C LEU A 11 -0.90 -21.99 -5.67
N ARG A 12 -1.76 -21.40 -6.52
CA ARG A 12 -1.57 -21.46 -7.97
C ARG A 12 -0.55 -20.41 -8.39
N ASP A 13 0.45 -20.83 -9.13
CA ASP A 13 1.37 -19.92 -9.79
C ASP A 13 0.66 -19.29 -11.00
N THR A 14 0.23 -18.07 -10.86
CA THR A 14 -0.40 -17.28 -11.92
C THR A 14 0.52 -16.18 -12.46
N GLY A 15 1.78 -16.15 -12.00
CA GLY A 15 2.73 -15.08 -12.31
C GLY A 15 2.53 -13.83 -11.44
N GLU A 16 3.37 -12.85 -11.69
CA GLU A 16 3.37 -11.57 -10.97
C GLU A 16 2.36 -10.59 -11.56
N LEU A 17 1.65 -9.87 -10.71
CA LEU A 17 0.72 -8.82 -11.15
C LEU A 17 1.46 -7.60 -11.71
N PHE A 18 2.59 -7.26 -11.08
CA PHE A 18 3.50 -6.21 -11.54
C PHE A 18 4.89 -6.78 -11.65
N ASP A 19 5.55 -6.52 -12.77
CA ASP A 19 6.90 -7.01 -13.06
C ASP A 19 7.79 -5.91 -13.68
N GLY A 20 9.10 -6.14 -13.68
CA GLY A 20 10.10 -5.24 -14.26
C GLY A 20 10.93 -4.48 -13.25
N SER A 21 11.81 -3.63 -13.77
CA SER A 21 12.81 -2.87 -12.99
C SER A 21 12.23 -1.72 -12.18
N GLU A 22 11.00 -1.32 -12.46
CA GLU A 22 10.29 -0.25 -11.72
C GLU A 22 9.37 -0.81 -10.63
N VAL A 23 9.57 -2.07 -10.21
CA VAL A 23 8.75 -2.73 -9.21
C VAL A 23 9.60 -3.24 -8.05
N CYS A 24 9.42 -2.66 -6.87
CA CYS A 24 10.00 -3.17 -5.62
C CYS A 24 8.97 -4.02 -4.87
N ARG A 25 9.40 -5.16 -4.35
CA ARG A 25 8.58 -6.11 -3.58
C ARG A 25 8.96 -6.03 -2.12
N LEU A 26 7.97 -5.78 -1.28
CA LEU A 26 8.13 -5.65 0.16
C LEU A 26 7.06 -6.48 0.88
N ASN A 27 7.18 -6.66 2.18
CA ASN A 27 6.24 -7.48 2.94
C ASN A 27 4.90 -6.77 3.24
N LEU A 28 4.90 -5.46 3.49
CA LEU A 28 3.70 -4.74 3.94
C LEU A 28 3.56 -3.37 3.27
N ASN A 29 2.31 -2.96 3.03
CA ASN A 29 1.98 -1.67 2.41
C ASN A 29 2.61 -0.46 3.13
N ARG A 30 2.59 -0.44 4.46
CA ARG A 30 3.24 0.63 5.25
C ARG A 30 4.75 0.69 5.03
N ALA A 31 5.41 -0.46 4.79
CA ALA A 31 6.82 -0.50 4.40
C ALA A 31 7.01 0.06 2.98
N GLY A 32 6.07 -0.17 2.08
CA GLY A 32 6.04 0.42 0.75
C GLY A 32 5.95 1.95 0.79
N ILE A 33 5.06 2.50 1.60
CA ILE A 33 4.94 3.97 1.80
C ILE A 33 6.24 4.54 2.37
N TYR A 34 6.84 3.88 3.37
CA TYR A 34 8.15 4.28 3.90
C TYR A 34 9.26 4.24 2.84
N HIS A 35 9.27 3.18 2.03
CA HIS A 35 10.23 3.06 0.93
C HIS A 35 10.10 4.21 -0.08
N CYS A 36 8.87 4.58 -0.44
CA CYS A 36 8.63 5.76 -1.27
C CYS A 36 9.17 7.05 -0.65
N CYS A 37 9.03 7.23 0.67
CA CYS A 37 9.60 8.39 1.35
C CYS A 37 11.14 8.41 1.27
N ARG A 38 11.80 7.25 1.33
CA ARG A 38 13.25 7.14 1.10
C ARG A 38 13.63 7.51 -0.34
N LEU A 39 12.88 7.00 -1.32
CA LEU A 39 13.10 7.30 -2.75
C LEU A 39 12.95 8.80 -3.05
N LEU A 40 11.95 9.43 -2.43
CA LEU A 40 11.68 10.87 -2.52
C LEU A 40 12.66 11.73 -1.70
N ASN A 41 13.44 11.10 -0.81
CA ASN A 41 14.36 11.78 0.12
C ASN A 41 13.64 12.82 0.98
N VAL A 42 12.48 12.48 1.55
CA VAL A 42 11.69 13.34 2.44
C VAL A 42 11.70 12.83 3.86
N ASN A 43 11.51 13.72 4.83
CA ASN A 43 11.44 13.38 6.25
C ASN A 43 10.07 13.60 6.87
N LYS A 44 9.11 14.06 6.08
CA LYS A 44 7.73 14.35 6.51
C LYS A 44 6.72 13.76 5.53
N VAL A 45 5.59 13.30 6.05
CA VAL A 45 4.49 12.73 5.27
C VAL A 45 3.17 13.36 5.69
N LEU A 46 2.35 13.73 4.71
CA LEU A 46 0.95 14.08 4.89
C LEU A 46 0.09 12.85 4.61
N LEU A 47 -0.67 12.41 5.60
CA LEU A 47 -1.65 11.32 5.50
C LEU A 47 -3.07 11.88 5.58
N PRO A 48 -4.07 11.27 4.93
CA PRO A 48 -5.45 11.59 5.25
C PRO A 48 -5.78 11.11 6.67
N TYR A 49 -6.66 11.80 7.39
CA TYR A 49 -7.17 11.30 8.68
C TYR A 49 -7.87 9.94 8.54
N TYR A 50 -8.44 9.67 7.38
CA TYR A 50 -9.07 8.39 7.06
C TYR A 50 -8.06 7.40 6.47
N GLU A 51 -6.99 7.14 7.22
CA GLU A 51 -5.95 6.17 6.90
C GLU A 51 -5.78 5.18 8.06
N CYS A 52 -5.27 3.99 7.75
CA CYS A 52 -4.97 2.98 8.75
C CYS A 52 -3.90 3.48 9.73
N PHE A 53 -4.23 3.50 11.03
CA PHE A 53 -3.31 3.99 12.07
C PHE A 53 -1.96 3.24 12.08
N THR A 54 -1.91 1.99 11.60
CA THR A 54 -0.66 1.23 11.53
C THR A 54 0.34 1.79 10.53
N VAL A 55 -0.11 2.57 9.53
CA VAL A 55 0.76 3.30 8.61
C VAL A 55 1.46 4.41 9.38
N ARG A 56 0.69 5.25 10.08
CA ARG A 56 1.23 6.32 10.94
C ARG A 56 2.27 5.79 11.92
N ASP A 57 1.90 4.77 12.70
CA ASP A 57 2.75 4.26 13.79
C ASP A 57 4.07 3.70 13.23
N PHE A 58 4.01 3.05 12.08
CA PHE A 58 5.19 2.54 11.40
C PHE A 58 6.11 3.68 10.91
N LEU A 59 5.55 4.72 10.28
CA LEU A 59 6.31 5.85 9.77
C LEU A 59 6.97 6.65 10.90
N LEU A 60 6.24 6.88 12.00
CA LEU A 60 6.79 7.51 13.21
C LEU A 60 7.93 6.66 13.81
N GLY A 61 7.76 5.34 13.86
CA GLY A 61 8.78 4.40 14.33
C GLY A 61 10.04 4.38 13.45
N LYS A 62 9.94 4.81 12.19
CA LYS A 62 11.05 4.99 11.25
C LYS A 62 11.65 6.41 11.29
N GLY A 63 11.19 7.27 12.19
CA GLY A 63 11.70 8.62 12.40
C GLY A 63 11.15 9.68 11.46
N LEU A 64 10.13 9.37 10.65
CA LEU A 64 9.44 10.36 9.84
C LEU A 64 8.48 11.20 10.69
N LYS A 65 8.27 12.45 10.30
CA LYS A 65 7.20 13.29 10.82
C LYS A 65 5.92 13.01 10.05
N VAL A 66 4.79 12.94 10.74
CA VAL A 66 3.49 12.71 10.15
C VAL A 66 2.55 13.84 10.50
N ASP A 67 2.01 14.49 9.49
CA ASP A 67 0.89 15.43 9.58
C ASP A 67 -0.31 14.89 8.83
N TYR A 68 -1.46 15.55 8.98
CA TYR A 68 -2.72 15.07 8.45
C TYR A 68 -3.45 16.13 7.64
N TYR A 69 -4.28 15.67 6.72
CA TYR A 69 -5.28 16.45 6.03
C TYR A 69 -6.66 15.78 6.10
N HIS A 70 -7.70 16.57 5.96
CA HIS A 70 -9.07 16.07 5.89
C HIS A 70 -9.44 15.71 4.46
N ILE A 71 -10.44 14.86 4.32
CA ILE A 71 -11.10 14.55 3.06
C ILE A 71 -12.59 14.87 3.17
N ASP A 72 -13.21 15.19 2.05
CA ASP A 72 -14.66 15.39 1.98
C ASP A 72 -15.42 14.06 1.77
N LYS A 73 -16.74 14.15 1.57
CA LYS A 73 -17.62 13.00 1.33
C LYS A 73 -17.32 12.25 0.03
N ASP A 74 -16.63 12.88 -0.92
CA ASP A 74 -16.24 12.32 -2.20
C ASP A 74 -14.75 11.89 -2.20
N PHE A 75 -14.16 11.78 -0.99
CA PHE A 75 -12.76 11.42 -0.72
C PHE A 75 -11.72 12.42 -1.26
N MET A 76 -12.14 13.64 -1.57
CA MET A 76 -11.26 14.68 -2.04
C MET A 76 -10.54 15.36 -0.87
N PRO A 77 -9.25 15.65 -1.01
CA PRO A 77 -8.48 16.31 0.03
C PRO A 77 -8.96 17.75 0.28
N LEU A 78 -8.98 18.12 1.53
CA LEU A 78 -9.28 19.48 1.99
C LEU A 78 -8.06 20.08 2.69
N ASP A 79 -7.85 21.37 2.51
CA ASP A 79 -6.89 22.19 3.27
C ASP A 79 -5.45 21.65 3.28
N ILE A 80 -4.97 21.14 2.14
CA ILE A 80 -3.61 20.66 2.02
C ILE A 80 -2.63 21.83 1.91
N SER A 81 -1.64 21.83 2.81
CA SER A 81 -0.44 22.67 2.71
C SER A 81 0.78 21.78 2.68
N GLN A 82 1.35 21.58 1.49
CA GLN A 82 2.52 20.74 1.28
C GLN A 82 3.80 21.56 1.27
N GLY A 83 4.75 21.21 2.14
CA GLY A 83 6.12 21.74 2.10
C GLY A 83 7.00 20.96 1.09
N ASP A 84 8.12 21.54 0.69
CA ASP A 84 9.03 20.93 -0.29
C ASP A 84 9.65 19.59 0.17
N ASP A 85 9.87 19.43 1.47
CA ASP A 85 10.42 18.23 2.12
C ASP A 85 9.31 17.31 2.67
N THR A 86 8.18 17.25 1.97
CA THR A 86 7.01 16.52 2.43
C THR A 86 6.44 15.66 1.32
N ALA A 87 6.28 14.36 1.56
CA ALA A 87 5.46 13.50 0.71
C ALA A 87 3.99 13.66 1.07
N ILE A 88 3.14 13.47 0.08
CA ILE A 88 1.69 13.37 0.28
C ILE A 88 1.21 12.00 -0.15
N VAL A 89 0.42 11.34 0.68
CA VAL A 89 -0.21 10.05 0.37
C VAL A 89 -1.66 10.29 0.01
N PHE A 90 -2.04 9.97 -1.23
CA PHE A 90 -3.43 9.91 -1.65
C PHE A 90 -3.90 8.46 -1.65
N VAL A 91 -4.98 8.19 -0.95
CA VAL A 91 -5.56 6.84 -0.87
C VAL A 91 -6.61 6.68 -1.97
N ASN A 92 -6.43 5.66 -2.79
CA ASN A 92 -7.44 5.24 -3.77
C ASN A 92 -8.50 4.40 -3.05
N TYR A 93 -9.44 5.09 -2.39
CA TYR A 93 -10.47 4.45 -1.57
C TYR A 93 -11.35 3.53 -2.40
N PHE A 94 -11.34 2.25 -2.04
CA PHE A 94 -12.19 1.19 -2.60
C PHE A 94 -12.10 1.02 -4.13
N GLY A 95 -11.09 1.64 -4.77
CA GLY A 95 -10.97 1.64 -6.23
C GLY A 95 -12.04 2.47 -6.96
N LEU A 96 -12.66 3.41 -6.27
CA LEU A 96 -13.73 4.24 -6.81
C LEU A 96 -13.25 5.41 -7.67
N MET A 97 -11.98 5.79 -7.53
CA MET A 97 -11.41 6.89 -8.31
C MET A 97 -11.01 6.43 -9.71
N SER A 98 -11.50 7.11 -10.74
CA SER A 98 -11.02 6.89 -12.10
C SER A 98 -9.57 7.37 -12.27
N THR A 99 -8.89 6.87 -13.29
CA THR A 99 -7.51 7.31 -13.59
C THR A 99 -7.46 8.82 -13.87
N GLU A 100 -8.44 9.35 -14.61
CA GLU A 100 -8.52 10.79 -14.92
C GLU A 100 -8.70 11.62 -13.65
N HIS A 101 -9.55 11.16 -12.73
CA HIS A 101 -9.77 11.84 -11.45
C HIS A 101 -8.48 11.82 -10.61
N MET A 102 -7.80 10.67 -10.53
CA MET A 102 -6.54 10.57 -9.83
C MET A 102 -5.47 11.49 -10.44
N LEU A 103 -5.37 11.56 -11.76
CA LEU A 103 -4.45 12.47 -12.44
C LEU A 103 -4.73 13.94 -12.09
N SER A 104 -6.01 14.35 -12.11
CA SER A 104 -6.39 15.73 -11.74
C SER A 104 -6.11 16.02 -10.25
N LEU A 105 -6.25 15.02 -9.39
CA LEU A 105 -5.96 15.15 -7.96
C LEU A 105 -4.49 15.40 -7.67
N ILE A 106 -3.60 14.68 -8.36
CA ILE A 106 -2.16 14.83 -8.13
C ILE A 106 -1.54 16.05 -8.81
N GLU A 107 -2.26 16.68 -9.73
CA GLU A 107 -1.82 17.88 -10.41
C GLU A 107 -1.58 19.01 -9.42
N GLY A 108 -0.40 19.59 -9.44
CA GLY A 108 -0.01 20.66 -8.52
C GLY A 108 0.64 20.21 -7.22
N TYR A 109 0.74 18.89 -6.96
CA TYR A 109 1.47 18.36 -5.82
C TYR A 109 2.80 17.74 -6.25
N LYS A 110 3.78 17.83 -5.34
CA LYS A 110 5.08 17.17 -5.46
C LYS A 110 5.14 15.93 -4.56
N ASN A 111 6.12 15.07 -4.78
CA ASN A 111 6.39 13.95 -3.89
C ASN A 111 5.14 13.11 -3.57
N VAL A 112 4.39 12.76 -4.62
CA VAL A 112 3.11 12.05 -4.50
C VAL A 112 3.34 10.55 -4.35
N ILE A 113 2.61 9.96 -3.41
CA ILE A 113 2.48 8.51 -3.21
C ILE A 113 1.00 8.17 -3.30
N ILE A 114 0.63 7.21 -4.17
CA ILE A 114 -0.74 6.70 -4.27
C ILE A 114 -0.82 5.39 -3.51
N ASP A 115 -1.62 5.36 -2.46
CA ASP A 115 -1.92 4.13 -1.72
C ASP A 115 -3.10 3.40 -2.36
N ASN A 116 -2.79 2.34 -3.10
CA ASN A 116 -3.74 1.41 -3.71
C ASN A 116 -3.98 0.16 -2.85
N ALA A 117 -3.81 0.23 -1.52
CA ALA A 117 -4.07 -0.91 -0.64
C ALA A 117 -5.50 -1.43 -0.73
N GLN A 118 -6.44 -0.65 -1.23
CA GLN A 118 -7.84 -1.01 -1.47
C GLN A 118 -8.19 -1.11 -2.95
N SER A 119 -7.18 -1.14 -3.86
CA SER A 119 -7.37 -1.00 -5.31
C SER A 119 -6.31 -1.76 -6.09
N LEU A 120 -6.14 -3.05 -5.81
CA LEU A 120 -5.05 -3.86 -6.36
C LEU A 120 -4.99 -3.84 -7.90
N PHE A 121 -6.14 -3.75 -8.56
CA PHE A 121 -6.25 -3.80 -10.02
C PHE A 121 -6.26 -2.42 -10.67
N ALA A 122 -6.10 -1.33 -9.90
CA ALA A 122 -5.93 0.00 -10.46
C ALA A 122 -4.59 0.07 -11.22
N LYS A 123 -4.61 0.71 -12.39
CA LYS A 123 -3.39 0.92 -13.16
C LYS A 123 -2.48 1.92 -12.44
N PRO A 124 -1.15 1.67 -12.43
CA PRO A 124 -0.22 2.65 -11.87
C PRO A 124 -0.29 3.98 -12.63
N ILE A 125 -0.21 5.06 -11.90
CA ILE A 125 -0.04 6.40 -12.46
C ILE A 125 1.46 6.65 -12.68
N ASN A 126 1.83 6.96 -13.91
CA ASN A 126 3.21 7.21 -14.28
C ASN A 126 3.78 8.47 -13.60
N GLY A 127 5.05 8.44 -13.26
CA GLY A 127 5.77 9.58 -12.69
C GLY A 127 5.59 9.78 -11.19
N VAL A 128 4.75 8.98 -10.54
CA VAL A 128 4.54 8.97 -9.08
C VAL A 128 4.69 7.54 -8.55
N TYR A 129 4.80 7.40 -7.23
CA TYR A 129 4.88 6.08 -6.60
C TYR A 129 3.48 5.53 -6.32
N ASN A 130 3.27 4.27 -6.70
CA ASN A 130 2.02 3.55 -6.47
C ASN A 130 2.31 2.35 -5.56
N VAL A 131 1.56 2.21 -4.47
CA VAL A 131 1.79 1.18 -3.45
C VAL A 131 0.57 0.28 -3.37
N TYR A 132 0.76 -1.03 -3.52
CA TYR A 132 -0.33 -2.03 -3.58
C TYR A 132 -0.18 -3.08 -2.48
N SER A 133 -1.31 -3.63 -2.03
CA SER A 133 -1.34 -4.66 -0.98
C SER A 133 -2.10 -5.91 -1.46
N PRO A 134 -1.40 -6.90 -2.05
CA PRO A 134 -2.04 -8.11 -2.59
C PRO A 134 -2.87 -8.88 -1.58
N ARG A 135 -2.40 -9.00 -0.33
CA ARG A 135 -3.06 -9.80 0.73
C ARG A 135 -4.51 -9.41 1.05
N LYS A 136 -4.97 -8.25 0.58
CA LYS A 136 -6.36 -7.81 0.74
C LYS A 136 -7.28 -8.33 -0.36
N PHE A 137 -6.72 -8.89 -1.42
CA PHE A 137 -7.45 -9.28 -2.64
C PHE A 137 -7.21 -10.73 -3.04
N VAL A 138 -6.03 -11.25 -2.73
CA VAL A 138 -5.64 -12.62 -3.09
C VAL A 138 -5.14 -13.37 -1.85
N GLY A 139 -5.14 -14.68 -1.91
CA GLY A 139 -4.85 -15.58 -0.80
C GLY A 139 -3.35 -15.71 -0.49
N VAL A 140 -2.66 -14.59 -0.26
CA VAL A 140 -1.26 -14.54 0.16
C VAL A 140 -1.12 -14.00 1.59
N PRO A 141 -0.08 -14.40 2.35
CA PRO A 141 0.07 -14.01 3.76
C PRO A 141 0.38 -12.52 3.93
N ASP A 142 1.17 -11.99 3.06
CA ASP A 142 1.69 -10.62 3.07
C ASP A 142 1.94 -10.14 1.63
N GLY A 143 2.76 -9.15 1.47
CA GLY A 143 3.15 -8.62 0.17
C GLY A 143 2.71 -7.19 -0.06
N CYS A 144 3.62 -6.49 -0.70
CA CYS A 144 3.44 -5.12 -1.16
C CYS A 144 4.22 -4.93 -2.46
N TYR A 145 3.60 -4.29 -3.44
CA TYR A 145 4.31 -3.77 -4.60
C TYR A 145 4.43 -2.25 -4.48
N VAL A 146 5.63 -1.75 -4.72
CA VAL A 146 5.88 -0.34 -5.00
C VAL A 146 6.22 -0.22 -6.47
N VAL A 147 5.42 0.52 -7.22
CA VAL A 147 5.58 0.73 -8.66
C VAL A 147 5.85 2.21 -8.93
N GLY A 148 6.96 2.50 -9.58
CA GLY A 148 7.33 3.88 -9.91
C GLY A 148 8.81 4.03 -10.27
N PRO A 149 9.27 5.26 -10.56
CA PRO A 149 10.64 5.51 -10.98
C PRO A 149 11.68 4.98 -9.97
N ASP A 150 12.65 4.22 -10.45
CA ASP A 150 13.74 3.66 -9.62
C ASP A 150 13.24 2.90 -8.38
N ALA A 151 12.06 2.29 -8.42
CA ALA A 151 11.43 1.66 -7.25
C ALA A 151 12.30 0.58 -6.60
N VAL A 152 13.21 -0.05 -7.34
CA VAL A 152 14.15 -1.05 -6.81
C VAL A 152 15.33 -0.45 -6.04
N ARG A 153 15.54 0.86 -6.13
CA ARG A 153 16.62 1.54 -5.39
C ARG A 153 16.45 1.28 -3.90
N PHE A 154 17.51 1.00 -3.19
CA PHE A 154 17.57 0.61 -1.79
C PHE A 154 17.03 -0.79 -1.45
N SER A 155 16.52 -1.58 -2.40
CA SER A 155 15.99 -2.93 -2.11
C SER A 155 17.05 -3.85 -1.49
N ASP A 156 18.31 -3.73 -1.92
CA ASP A 156 19.43 -4.54 -1.41
C ASP A 156 19.83 -4.18 0.03
N GLU A 157 19.31 -3.10 0.59
CA GLU A 157 19.55 -2.69 1.98
C GLU A 157 18.57 -3.34 2.97
N TYR A 158 17.55 -4.05 2.47
CA TYR A 158 16.54 -4.68 3.31
C TYR A 158 16.84 -6.16 3.54
N ASP A 159 16.53 -6.61 4.76
CA ASP A 159 16.55 -8.03 5.05
C ASP A 159 15.49 -8.77 4.24
N GLN A 160 15.82 -9.97 3.79
CA GLN A 160 14.86 -10.83 3.12
C GLN A 160 13.86 -11.38 4.13
N ASP A 161 12.59 -11.10 3.93
CA ASP A 161 11.47 -11.67 4.69
C ASP A 161 10.97 -12.93 4.01
N LEU A 162 10.78 -14.00 4.77
CA LEU A 162 10.29 -15.27 4.28
C LEU A 162 8.82 -15.43 4.68
N SER A 163 7.91 -15.34 3.73
CA SER A 163 6.46 -15.48 3.98
C SER A 163 6.08 -16.80 4.65
N SER A 164 6.91 -17.84 4.54
CA SER A 164 6.70 -19.10 5.28
C SER A 164 6.72 -18.94 6.81
N GLU A 165 7.42 -17.92 7.33
CA GLU A 165 7.47 -17.61 8.76
C GLU A 165 6.21 -16.86 9.23
N THR A 166 5.53 -16.16 8.32
CA THR A 166 4.34 -15.36 8.60
C THR A 166 3.03 -16.03 8.15
N ALA A 167 3.10 -17.13 7.38
CA ALA A 167 1.95 -17.84 6.84
C ALA A 167 1.16 -18.69 7.85
N GLY A 168 1.65 -18.88 9.07
CA GLY A 168 1.05 -19.79 10.06
C GLY A 168 -0.44 -19.54 10.32
N PHE A 169 -0.88 -18.28 10.32
CA PHE A 169 -2.28 -17.93 10.51
C PHE A 169 -3.18 -18.33 9.33
N LEU A 170 -2.65 -18.44 8.10
CA LEU A 170 -3.39 -18.92 6.93
C LEU A 170 -3.63 -20.42 7.01
N LEU A 171 -2.65 -21.19 7.53
CA LEU A 171 -2.81 -22.62 7.75
C LEU A 171 -3.89 -22.92 8.79
N GLN A 172 -3.93 -22.14 9.87
CA GLN A 172 -5.00 -22.24 10.88
C GLN A 172 -6.39 -22.01 10.30
N ARG A 173 -6.50 -21.23 9.23
CA ARG A 173 -7.77 -20.95 8.54
C ARG A 173 -8.21 -22.07 7.62
N ILE A 174 -7.29 -22.74 6.95
CA ILE A 174 -7.60 -23.95 6.18
C ILE A 174 -8.25 -24.96 7.13
N GLU A 175 -7.73 -25.12 8.34
CA GLU A 175 -8.34 -25.96 9.38
C GLU A 175 -9.75 -25.47 9.77
N ALA A 176 -9.92 -24.17 10.02
CA ALA A 176 -11.21 -23.60 10.40
C ALA A 176 -12.26 -23.74 9.31
N VAL A 177 -11.90 -23.55 8.03
CA VAL A 177 -12.80 -23.73 6.89
C VAL A 177 -13.18 -25.21 6.71
N SER A 178 -12.26 -26.17 6.94
CA SER A 178 -12.56 -27.59 6.89
C SER A 178 -13.62 -28.00 7.92
N TYR A 179 -13.61 -27.40 9.11
CA TYR A 179 -14.59 -27.66 10.16
C TYR A 179 -15.99 -27.15 9.83
N THR A 180 -16.11 -26.06 9.11
CA THR A 180 -17.43 -25.50 8.72
C THR A 180 -18.10 -26.26 7.58
N HIS A 181 -17.38 -27.06 6.82
CA HIS A 181 -17.93 -27.89 5.75
C HIS A 181 -18.34 -29.31 6.20
N LEU A 182 -18.07 -29.70 7.45
CA LEU A 182 -18.39 -31.01 8.01
C LEU A 182 -19.66 -31.02 8.91
N THR A 183 -20.35 -29.88 9.02
CA THR A 183 -21.63 -29.73 9.73
C THR A 183 -22.73 -29.31 8.76
#